data_1211086d4d95dc085eba75b7a50eaabc
#
_entry.id   1211086d4d95dc085eba75b7a50eaabc
#
_cell.length_a   1.000
_cell.length_b   1.000
_cell.length_c   1.000
_cell.angle_alpha   90.00
_cell.angle_beta   90.00
_cell.angle_gamma   90.00
#
_symmetry.space_group_name_H-M   'P 1'
#
loop_
_entity.id
_entity.type
_entity.pdbx_description
1 polymer ?
#
loop_
_entity_poly.entity_id
_entity_poly.type
_entity_poly.pdbx_seq_one_letter_code
_entity_poly.pdbx_strand_id
1 'polypeptide(L)'
;MNYKNLILTRLLDKYEKSKFYLDKNKLNRRILLKLNSSEFPEYDIENTEVKEHINSVIDELYRNGFIEYEWLKHEENNIIDKIWPVIDRIDEIYKDTERVPKKTKVNNVIIMLKEARENISELWIRKFLEDTELSIESKRSITPFLPDDLEIIKALLVSLKVIDNKGDEEYLERVFSLKCFNDSKFFEKNLKKRLIDIIKKYFSSEDAEGYTDEEILAQINIVKAPEQIDFCGNVTGIIEGRQINFSLFKKGITINSPTARELELIEVTSTDRILFIENKANYIDYILKKREKNELVIFHGGFYSPLKGLFFKKIYDACAGQNVEFYHWGDIDAGGFKMFTRLKSNIIGELKPYLMDREAFISKRNYWMTFDKNYGCSLKEMLKKEEFREFHNVIELMVQEKARLEQEAFLV
;
A
#
# COMPACT_ATOMS: atom_id res chain seq x y z
N MET A 1 -2.12 -35.89 -22.30
CA MET A 1 -2.52 -35.28 -21.00
C MET A 1 -2.23 -36.29 -19.90
N ASN A 2 -1.66 -35.89 -18.75
CA ASN A 2 -1.43 -36.82 -17.64
C ASN A 2 -2.68 -36.94 -16.76
N TYR A 3 -3.59 -37.86 -17.12
CA TYR A 3 -4.85 -38.05 -16.40
C TYR A 3 -4.66 -38.55 -14.97
N LYS A 4 -3.60 -39.33 -14.68
CA LYS A 4 -3.28 -39.76 -13.34
C LYS A 4 -3.10 -38.58 -12.39
N ASN A 5 -2.21 -37.64 -12.75
CA ASN A 5 -1.96 -36.46 -11.95
C ASN A 5 -3.19 -35.56 -11.83
N LEU A 6 -3.98 -35.42 -12.90
CA LEU A 6 -5.21 -34.63 -12.91
C LEU A 6 -6.25 -35.18 -11.93
N ILE A 7 -6.50 -36.50 -11.94
CA ILE A 7 -7.43 -37.17 -11.04
C ILE A 7 -6.99 -37.00 -9.58
N LEU A 8 -5.75 -37.33 -9.28
CA LEU A 8 -5.23 -37.25 -7.92
C LEU A 8 -5.25 -35.81 -7.39
N THR A 9 -4.88 -34.83 -8.21
CA THR A 9 -4.93 -33.40 -7.84
C THR A 9 -6.34 -32.94 -7.50
N ARG A 10 -7.35 -33.30 -8.31
CA ARG A 10 -8.76 -32.95 -8.02
C ARG A 10 -9.30 -33.63 -6.76
N LEU A 11 -8.89 -34.87 -6.50
CA LEU A 11 -9.24 -35.56 -5.27
C LEU A 11 -8.62 -34.89 -4.04
N LEU A 12 -7.35 -34.47 -4.13
CA LEU A 12 -6.69 -33.69 -3.07
C LEU A 12 -7.36 -32.34 -2.84
N ASP A 13 -7.80 -31.64 -3.92
CA ASP A 13 -8.55 -30.38 -3.80
C ASP A 13 -9.87 -30.56 -3.03
N LYS A 14 -10.60 -31.64 -3.32
CA LYS A 14 -11.83 -31.95 -2.60
C LYS A 14 -11.55 -32.39 -1.15
N TYR A 15 -10.48 -33.13 -0.92
CA TYR A 15 -10.04 -33.53 0.40
C TYR A 15 -9.73 -32.32 1.27
N GLU A 16 -8.91 -31.37 0.77
CA GLU A 16 -8.51 -30.17 1.49
C GLU A 16 -9.67 -29.18 1.75
N LYS A 17 -10.73 -29.25 0.94
CA LYS A 17 -12.00 -28.47 1.16
C LYS A 17 -12.97 -29.16 2.09
N SER A 18 -12.74 -30.42 2.46
CA SER A 18 -13.67 -31.22 3.24
C SER A 18 -13.64 -30.82 4.75
N LYS A 19 -14.76 -31.03 5.44
CA LYS A 19 -14.82 -30.86 6.92
C LYS A 19 -13.91 -31.86 7.66
N PHE A 20 -13.68 -33.02 7.07
CA PHE A 20 -12.80 -34.03 7.62
C PHE A 20 -11.32 -33.61 7.64
N TYR A 21 -10.88 -32.86 6.64
CA TYR A 21 -9.52 -32.30 6.61
C TYR A 21 -9.28 -31.31 7.77
N LEU A 22 -10.31 -30.53 8.11
CA LEU A 22 -10.26 -29.55 9.21
C LEU A 22 -10.30 -30.21 10.58
N ASP A 23 -11.08 -31.31 10.73
CA ASP A 23 -11.29 -32.00 11.99
C ASP A 23 -11.53 -33.50 11.73
N LYS A 24 -10.53 -34.33 12.01
CA LYS A 24 -10.58 -35.79 11.81
C LYS A 24 -11.68 -36.51 12.63
N ASN A 25 -12.26 -35.85 13.64
CA ASN A 25 -13.35 -36.39 14.45
C ASN A 25 -14.74 -36.15 13.86
N LYS A 26 -14.86 -35.38 12.78
CA LYS A 26 -16.15 -35.17 12.10
C LYS A 26 -16.48 -36.30 11.14
N LEU A 27 -17.76 -36.67 11.09
CA LEU A 27 -18.30 -37.72 10.23
C LEU A 27 -17.70 -37.66 8.79
N ASN A 28 -17.04 -38.74 8.45
CA ASN A 28 -16.42 -38.94 7.15
C ASN A 28 -17.50 -39.18 6.09
N ARG A 29 -18.02 -38.10 5.48
CA ARG A 29 -18.72 -38.25 4.19
C ARG A 29 -17.64 -38.52 3.14
N ARG A 30 -17.79 -39.60 2.36
CA ARG A 30 -16.87 -39.92 1.27
C ARG A 30 -16.59 -38.70 0.41
N ILE A 31 -15.33 -38.44 0.14
CA ILE A 31 -14.86 -37.30 -0.66
C ILE A 31 -14.99 -37.71 -2.11
N LEU A 32 -16.15 -37.51 -2.68
CA LEU A 32 -16.51 -38.01 -4.01
C LEU A 32 -16.13 -37.01 -5.10
N LEU A 33 -15.51 -37.50 -6.17
CA LEU A 33 -15.33 -36.82 -7.44
C LEU A 33 -16.22 -37.51 -8.46
N LYS A 34 -17.23 -36.82 -8.98
CA LYS A 34 -18.11 -37.34 -10.04
C LYS A 34 -17.45 -37.15 -11.39
N LEU A 35 -17.50 -38.17 -12.20
CA LEU A 35 -16.97 -38.14 -13.56
C LEU A 35 -18.07 -37.67 -14.54
N ASN A 36 -18.39 -36.38 -14.49
CA ASN A 36 -19.35 -35.73 -15.32
C ASN A 36 -18.85 -34.39 -15.87
N SER A 37 -19.58 -33.80 -16.80
CA SER A 37 -19.19 -32.52 -17.43
C SER A 37 -19.00 -31.35 -16.47
N SER A 38 -19.57 -31.39 -15.26
CA SER A 38 -19.44 -30.33 -14.25
C SER A 38 -18.17 -30.45 -13.40
N GLU A 39 -17.84 -31.68 -12.97
CA GLU A 39 -16.72 -31.89 -12.02
C GLU A 39 -15.46 -32.44 -12.69
N PHE A 40 -15.61 -33.19 -13.79
CA PHE A 40 -14.53 -33.76 -14.57
C PHE A 40 -14.84 -33.74 -16.07
N PRO A 41 -14.84 -32.56 -16.70
CA PRO A 41 -15.24 -32.41 -18.12
C PRO A 41 -14.33 -33.16 -19.10
N GLU A 42 -13.13 -33.55 -18.66
CA GLU A 42 -12.23 -34.37 -19.48
C GLU A 42 -12.70 -35.83 -19.65
N TYR A 43 -13.64 -36.29 -18.83
CA TYR A 43 -14.26 -37.61 -19.00
C TYR A 43 -15.41 -37.54 -20.00
N ASP A 44 -15.05 -37.53 -21.28
CA ASP A 44 -15.98 -37.45 -22.37
C ASP A 44 -16.49 -38.86 -22.73
N ILE A 45 -17.74 -39.17 -22.36
CA ILE A 45 -18.37 -40.46 -22.61
C ILE A 45 -18.66 -40.71 -24.10
N GLU A 46 -18.73 -39.66 -24.92
CA GLU A 46 -18.95 -39.75 -26.37
C GLU A 46 -17.62 -40.09 -27.09
N ASN A 47 -16.48 -39.75 -26.52
CA ASN A 47 -15.17 -40.08 -27.05
C ASN A 47 -14.64 -41.38 -26.40
N THR A 48 -14.88 -42.52 -27.09
CA THR A 48 -14.53 -43.84 -26.59
C THR A 48 -13.06 -43.98 -26.24
N GLU A 49 -12.15 -43.43 -27.03
CA GLU A 49 -10.69 -43.53 -26.81
C GLU A 49 -10.26 -42.79 -25.52
N VAL A 50 -10.77 -41.59 -25.31
CA VAL A 50 -10.50 -40.80 -24.09
C VAL A 50 -11.09 -41.47 -22.86
N LYS A 51 -12.34 -41.95 -22.96
CA LYS A 51 -13.05 -42.64 -21.88
C LYS A 51 -12.29 -43.90 -21.43
N GLU A 52 -11.91 -44.76 -22.39
CA GLU A 52 -11.18 -46.02 -22.10
C GLU A 52 -9.80 -45.74 -21.49
N HIS A 53 -9.10 -44.72 -21.98
CA HIS A 53 -7.82 -44.32 -21.40
C HIS A 53 -8.00 -43.88 -19.94
N ILE A 54 -8.99 -43.04 -19.62
CA ILE A 54 -9.28 -42.59 -18.26
C ILE A 54 -9.69 -43.77 -17.36
N ASN A 55 -10.55 -44.68 -17.88
CA ASN A 55 -10.93 -45.88 -17.15
C ASN A 55 -9.71 -46.76 -16.82
N SER A 56 -8.77 -46.92 -17.75
CA SER A 56 -7.51 -47.65 -17.54
C SER A 56 -6.66 -47.00 -16.43
N VAL A 57 -6.56 -45.67 -16.43
CA VAL A 57 -5.83 -44.95 -15.38
C VAL A 57 -6.53 -45.09 -14.01
N ILE A 58 -7.84 -45.07 -13.96
CA ILE A 58 -8.62 -45.26 -12.72
C ILE A 58 -8.41 -46.70 -12.19
N ASP A 59 -8.42 -47.70 -13.06
CA ASP A 59 -8.17 -49.10 -12.69
C ASP A 59 -6.73 -49.28 -12.15
N GLU A 60 -5.73 -48.64 -12.77
CA GLU A 60 -4.35 -48.60 -12.25
C GLU A 60 -4.30 -47.99 -10.85
N LEU A 61 -4.95 -46.82 -10.64
CA LEU A 61 -4.97 -46.16 -9.34
C LEU A 61 -5.69 -47.01 -8.26
N TYR A 62 -6.75 -47.71 -8.65
CA TYR A 62 -7.45 -48.67 -7.79
C TYR A 62 -6.59 -49.85 -7.40
N ARG A 63 -5.89 -50.48 -8.35
CA ARG A 63 -4.94 -51.59 -8.06
C ARG A 63 -3.80 -51.16 -7.16
N ASN A 64 -3.35 -49.91 -7.27
CA ASN A 64 -2.34 -49.33 -6.40
C ASN A 64 -2.90 -48.93 -5.01
N GLY A 65 -4.21 -49.07 -4.80
CA GLY A 65 -4.88 -48.78 -3.53
C GLY A 65 -4.99 -47.28 -3.20
N PHE A 66 -4.84 -46.41 -4.17
CA PHE A 66 -4.96 -44.94 -3.97
C PHE A 66 -6.39 -44.48 -3.96
N ILE A 67 -7.24 -45.11 -4.74
CA ILE A 67 -8.64 -44.72 -4.91
C ILE A 67 -9.57 -45.91 -4.88
N GLU A 68 -10.83 -45.67 -4.67
CA GLU A 68 -11.94 -46.57 -4.98
C GLU A 68 -12.87 -45.87 -5.98
N TYR A 69 -13.68 -46.65 -6.71
CA TYR A 69 -14.61 -46.12 -7.68
C TYR A 69 -15.89 -46.93 -7.72
N GLU A 70 -16.93 -46.37 -8.38
CA GLU A 70 -18.21 -47.00 -8.61
C GLU A 70 -18.65 -46.76 -10.04
N TRP A 71 -19.13 -47.80 -10.70
CA TRP A 71 -19.68 -47.72 -12.03
C TRP A 71 -21.02 -47.01 -12.04
N LEU A 72 -21.38 -46.40 -13.16
CA LEU A 72 -22.72 -45.90 -13.38
C LEU A 72 -23.69 -47.07 -13.44
N LYS A 73 -24.83 -46.95 -12.77
CA LYS A 73 -25.84 -48.01 -12.69
C LYS A 73 -26.30 -48.41 -14.10
N HIS A 74 -26.24 -49.72 -14.42
CA HIS A 74 -26.50 -50.35 -15.70
C HIS A 74 -25.45 -50.09 -16.80
N GLU A 75 -24.29 -49.53 -16.43
CA GLU A 75 -23.17 -49.26 -17.32
C GLU A 75 -21.86 -49.83 -16.74
N GLU A 76 -21.97 -50.96 -16.03
CA GLU A 76 -20.83 -51.63 -15.41
C GLU A 76 -19.79 -52.03 -16.49
N ASN A 77 -18.52 -51.80 -16.21
CA ASN A 77 -17.38 -51.95 -17.12
C ASN A 77 -17.34 -51.02 -18.33
N ASN A 78 -18.23 -50.00 -18.37
CA ASN A 78 -18.30 -49.04 -19.47
C ASN A 78 -18.10 -47.59 -18.96
N ILE A 79 -18.94 -47.14 -18.01
CA ILE A 79 -18.93 -45.75 -17.54
C ILE A 79 -18.73 -45.73 -16.02
N ILE A 80 -17.70 -45.02 -15.54
CA ILE A 80 -17.46 -44.79 -14.12
C ILE A 80 -18.26 -43.54 -13.70
N ASP A 81 -19.09 -43.67 -12.64
CA ASP A 81 -19.89 -42.56 -12.09
C ASP A 81 -19.08 -41.67 -11.19
N LYS A 82 -18.33 -42.24 -10.24
CA LYS A 82 -17.62 -41.52 -9.23
C LYS A 82 -16.42 -42.27 -8.71
N ILE A 83 -15.44 -41.50 -8.20
CA ILE A 83 -14.23 -41.99 -7.57
C ILE A 83 -14.02 -41.29 -6.23
N TRP A 84 -13.28 -41.91 -5.30
CA TRP A 84 -12.89 -41.32 -4.04
C TRP A 84 -11.53 -41.81 -3.55
N PRO A 85 -10.76 -41.00 -2.78
CA PRO A 85 -9.46 -41.43 -2.31
C PRO A 85 -9.59 -42.40 -1.12
N VAL A 86 -8.66 -43.32 -1.01
CA VAL A 86 -8.41 -44.11 0.20
C VAL A 86 -7.71 -43.23 1.20
N ILE A 87 -8.42 -42.84 2.27
CA ILE A 87 -7.92 -41.81 3.22
C ILE A 87 -6.62 -42.20 3.88
N ASP A 88 -6.43 -43.49 4.21
CA ASP A 88 -5.21 -44.00 4.85
C ASP A 88 -3.98 -43.89 3.93
N ARG A 89 -4.18 -43.76 2.62
CA ARG A 89 -3.13 -43.61 1.61
C ARG A 89 -2.95 -42.15 1.14
N ILE A 90 -3.61 -41.20 1.75
CA ILE A 90 -3.62 -39.80 1.29
C ILE A 90 -2.21 -39.16 1.27
N ASP A 91 -1.35 -39.51 2.23
CA ASP A 91 0.01 -39.00 2.30
C ASP A 91 0.90 -39.56 1.13
N GLU A 92 0.59 -40.76 0.63
CA GLU A 92 1.24 -41.30 -0.55
C GLU A 92 0.77 -40.64 -1.82
N ILE A 93 -0.52 -40.26 -1.89
CA ILE A 93 -1.09 -39.48 -3.00
C ILE A 93 -0.43 -38.10 -3.07
N TYR A 94 -0.18 -37.44 -1.91
CA TYR A 94 0.58 -36.19 -1.88
C TYR A 94 2.01 -36.35 -2.42
N LYS A 95 2.69 -37.45 -2.08
CA LYS A 95 4.04 -37.74 -2.58
C LYS A 95 4.05 -38.01 -4.08
N ASP A 96 3.09 -38.81 -4.58
CA ASP A 96 2.99 -39.16 -6.00
C ASP A 96 2.70 -37.94 -6.89
N THR A 97 1.94 -36.99 -6.37
CA THR A 97 1.62 -35.72 -7.06
C THR A 97 2.64 -34.62 -6.83
N GLU A 98 3.69 -34.85 -6.03
CA GLU A 98 4.67 -33.86 -5.58
C GLU A 98 4.01 -32.60 -4.93
N ARG A 99 2.79 -32.76 -4.44
CA ARG A 99 2.01 -31.67 -3.86
C ARG A 99 2.27 -31.56 -2.35
N VAL A 100 2.56 -30.35 -1.89
CA VAL A 100 2.69 -30.09 -0.46
C VAL A 100 1.29 -29.93 0.17
N PRO A 101 0.95 -30.65 1.25
CA PRO A 101 -0.34 -30.51 1.93
C PRO A 101 -0.59 -29.08 2.37
N LYS A 102 -1.82 -28.58 2.20
CA LYS A 102 -2.21 -27.24 2.59
C LYS A 102 -1.88 -26.91 4.06
N LYS A 103 -2.07 -27.87 4.97
CA LYS A 103 -1.73 -27.71 6.39
C LYS A 103 -0.23 -27.48 6.60
N THR A 104 0.62 -28.18 5.85
CA THR A 104 2.09 -28.03 5.90
C THR A 104 2.47 -26.65 5.36
N LYS A 105 1.89 -26.21 4.23
CA LYS A 105 2.12 -24.86 3.70
C LYS A 105 1.75 -23.78 4.72
N VAL A 106 0.57 -23.90 5.34
CA VAL A 106 0.10 -22.96 6.37
C VAL A 106 1.06 -22.91 7.55
N ASN A 107 1.46 -24.07 8.08
CA ASN A 107 2.40 -24.14 9.19
C ASN A 107 3.77 -23.54 8.85
N ASN A 108 4.29 -23.82 7.65
CA ASN A 108 5.56 -23.24 7.18
C ASN A 108 5.49 -21.71 7.11
N VAL A 109 4.38 -21.15 6.59
CA VAL A 109 4.18 -19.70 6.54
C VAL A 109 4.10 -19.08 7.94
N ILE A 110 3.41 -19.74 8.88
CA ILE A 110 3.34 -19.30 10.28
C ILE A 110 4.74 -19.25 10.91
N ILE A 111 5.55 -20.30 10.70
CA ILE A 111 6.94 -20.34 11.20
C ILE A 111 7.76 -19.18 10.60
N MET A 112 7.67 -18.97 9.29
CA MET A 112 8.37 -17.87 8.62
C MET A 112 7.97 -16.49 9.16
N LEU A 113 6.67 -16.27 9.46
CA LEU A 113 6.18 -15.02 10.03
C LEU A 113 6.72 -14.81 11.46
N LYS A 114 6.74 -15.86 12.29
CA LYS A 114 7.29 -15.82 13.65
C LYS A 114 8.78 -15.47 13.65
N GLU A 115 9.57 -16.18 12.85
CA GLU A 115 11.01 -15.96 12.71
C GLU A 115 11.30 -14.51 12.19
N ALA A 116 10.53 -14.04 11.21
CA ALA A 116 10.67 -12.68 10.71
C ALA A 116 10.36 -11.65 11.81
N ARG A 117 9.28 -11.84 12.59
CA ARG A 117 8.86 -10.93 13.66
C ARG A 117 9.90 -10.78 14.78
N GLU A 118 10.60 -11.87 15.12
CA GLU A 118 11.64 -11.85 16.16
C GLU A 118 12.84 -10.97 15.78
N ASN A 119 13.08 -10.79 14.49
CA ASN A 119 14.23 -10.06 13.94
C ASN A 119 13.87 -8.65 13.40
N ILE A 120 12.69 -8.12 13.72
CA ILE A 120 12.18 -6.82 13.28
C ILE A 120 12.02 -5.89 14.48
N SER A 121 12.51 -4.65 14.38
CA SER A 121 12.42 -3.60 15.41
C SER A 121 11.21 -2.68 15.18
N GLU A 122 10.89 -2.37 13.94
CA GLU A 122 9.82 -1.46 13.56
C GLU A 122 8.44 -1.96 14.01
N LEU A 123 7.76 -1.17 14.84
CA LEU A 123 6.51 -1.58 15.50
C LEU A 123 5.39 -1.88 14.51
N TRP A 124 5.26 -1.09 13.42
CA TRP A 124 4.22 -1.28 12.43
C TRP A 124 4.41 -2.58 11.62
N ILE A 125 5.66 -2.97 11.32
CA ILE A 125 6.00 -4.21 10.64
C ILE A 125 5.69 -5.39 11.57
N ARG A 126 6.10 -5.30 12.84
CA ARG A 126 5.80 -6.33 13.86
C ARG A 126 4.30 -6.57 13.98
N LYS A 127 3.52 -5.48 14.05
CA LYS A 127 2.06 -5.56 14.14
C LYS A 127 1.44 -6.21 12.88
N PHE A 128 1.91 -5.86 11.70
CA PHE A 128 1.47 -6.51 10.45
C PHE A 128 1.74 -8.02 10.48
N LEU A 129 2.94 -8.44 10.90
CA LEU A 129 3.32 -9.84 10.95
C LEU A 129 2.45 -10.60 11.98
N GLU A 130 2.24 -10.03 13.17
CA GLU A 130 1.42 -10.61 14.23
C GLU A 130 -0.06 -10.76 13.81
N ASP A 131 -0.68 -9.71 13.29
CA ASP A 131 -2.08 -9.75 12.84
C ASP A 131 -2.28 -10.75 11.69
N THR A 132 -1.27 -10.86 10.81
CA THR A 132 -1.28 -11.81 9.69
C THR A 132 -1.14 -13.24 10.19
N GLU A 133 -0.22 -13.50 11.11
CA GLU A 133 -0.01 -14.80 11.78
C GLU A 133 -1.33 -15.27 12.43
N LEU A 134 -1.92 -14.45 13.30
CA LEU A 134 -3.17 -14.76 14.00
C LEU A 134 -4.33 -15.03 13.03
N SER A 135 -4.40 -14.25 11.95
CA SER A 135 -5.42 -14.43 10.92
C SER A 135 -5.28 -15.76 10.19
N ILE A 136 -4.05 -16.13 9.81
CA ILE A 136 -3.75 -17.40 9.14
C ILE A 136 -4.00 -18.58 10.08
N GLU A 137 -3.60 -18.50 11.34
CA GLU A 137 -3.86 -19.53 12.36
C GLU A 137 -5.37 -19.75 12.55
N SER A 138 -6.14 -18.67 12.73
CA SER A 138 -7.58 -18.74 12.98
C SER A 138 -8.36 -19.28 11.78
N LYS A 139 -8.00 -18.87 10.55
CA LYS A 139 -8.68 -19.28 9.32
C LYS A 139 -8.10 -20.55 8.70
N ARG A 140 -6.93 -21.01 9.16
CA ARG A 140 -6.18 -22.14 8.58
C ARG A 140 -5.98 -21.99 7.07
N SER A 141 -5.74 -20.77 6.64
CA SER A 141 -5.58 -20.41 5.24
C SER A 141 -4.64 -19.22 5.08
N ILE A 142 -3.74 -19.29 4.10
CA ILE A 142 -2.83 -18.20 3.74
C ILE A 142 -3.60 -17.06 3.08
N THR A 143 -4.47 -17.39 2.13
CA THR A 143 -5.32 -16.42 1.44
C THR A 143 -6.56 -16.08 2.28
N PRO A 144 -7.06 -14.84 2.25
CA PRO A 144 -6.63 -13.69 1.44
C PRO A 144 -5.52 -12.84 2.06
N PHE A 145 -4.93 -13.21 3.19
CA PHE A 145 -3.99 -12.40 3.97
C PHE A 145 -2.63 -12.23 3.28
N LEU A 146 -2.13 -13.34 2.72
CA LEU A 146 -0.91 -13.38 1.90
C LEU A 146 -1.20 -14.08 0.56
N PRO A 147 -0.33 -13.91 -0.46
CA PRO A 147 -0.41 -14.69 -1.70
C PRO A 147 -0.19 -16.18 -1.42
N ASP A 148 -0.70 -17.05 -2.29
CA ASP A 148 -0.47 -18.51 -2.16
C ASP A 148 0.92 -18.93 -2.66
N ASP A 149 1.69 -18.00 -3.20
CA ASP A 149 3.06 -18.18 -3.69
C ASP A 149 4.08 -17.96 -2.57
N LEU A 150 4.77 -19.02 -2.16
CA LEU A 150 5.77 -18.98 -1.09
C LEU A 150 6.98 -18.11 -1.44
N GLU A 151 7.38 -18.01 -2.71
CA GLU A 151 8.50 -17.17 -3.12
C GLU A 151 8.14 -15.68 -3.00
N ILE A 152 6.90 -15.31 -3.32
CA ILE A 152 6.41 -13.94 -3.10
C ILE A 152 6.29 -13.62 -1.61
N ILE A 153 5.89 -14.59 -0.78
CA ILE A 153 5.89 -14.40 0.70
C ILE A 153 7.31 -14.17 1.22
N LYS A 154 8.28 -15.01 0.83
CA LYS A 154 9.69 -14.84 1.19
C LYS A 154 10.22 -13.47 0.75
N ALA A 155 9.93 -13.08 -0.48
CA ALA A 155 10.33 -11.80 -1.04
C ALA A 155 9.73 -10.62 -0.23
N LEU A 156 8.47 -10.72 0.19
CA LEU A 156 7.85 -9.72 1.06
C LEU A 156 8.59 -9.61 2.42
N LEU A 157 8.90 -10.74 3.06
CA LEU A 157 9.62 -10.76 4.34
C LEU A 157 11.04 -10.18 4.22
N VAL A 158 11.75 -10.47 3.12
CA VAL A 158 13.05 -9.86 2.81
C VAL A 158 12.91 -8.35 2.66
N SER A 159 11.89 -7.87 1.94
CA SER A 159 11.62 -6.44 1.78
C SER A 159 11.42 -5.75 3.13
N LEU A 160 10.57 -6.33 3.99
CA LEU A 160 10.28 -5.79 5.32
C LEU A 160 11.52 -5.75 6.21
N LYS A 161 12.38 -6.76 6.14
CA LYS A 161 13.65 -6.77 6.86
C LYS A 161 14.63 -5.69 6.36
N VAL A 162 14.71 -5.47 5.06
CA VAL A 162 15.55 -4.39 4.49
C VAL A 162 15.00 -3.02 4.90
N ILE A 163 13.67 -2.83 4.94
CA ILE A 163 13.04 -1.60 5.41
C ILE A 163 13.37 -1.35 6.89
N ASP A 164 13.25 -2.37 7.74
CA ASP A 164 13.59 -2.27 9.16
C ASP A 164 15.05 -1.87 9.38
N ASN A 165 15.97 -2.48 8.66
CA ASN A 165 17.41 -2.29 8.82
C ASN A 165 17.94 -0.97 8.24
N LYS A 166 17.23 -0.35 7.28
CA LYS A 166 17.72 0.88 6.65
C LYS A 166 17.54 2.12 7.52
N GLY A 167 16.68 2.07 8.54
CA GLY A 167 16.34 3.25 9.35
C GLY A 167 15.82 4.40 8.45
N ASP A 168 16.36 5.61 8.69
CA ASP A 168 15.99 6.83 7.97
C ASP A 168 16.71 7.01 6.60
N GLU A 169 17.50 6.03 6.16
CA GLU A 169 18.17 6.10 4.86
C GLU A 169 17.16 6.10 3.70
N GLU A 170 17.33 7.05 2.76
CA GLU A 170 16.51 7.11 1.56
C GLU A 170 17.04 6.13 0.51
N TYR A 171 16.17 5.26 0.00
CA TYR A 171 16.48 4.33 -1.08
C TYR A 171 15.71 4.69 -2.34
N LEU A 172 16.41 4.71 -3.47
CA LEU A 172 15.74 4.70 -4.76
C LEU A 172 15.01 3.36 -4.97
N GLU A 173 13.78 3.38 -5.44
CA GLU A 173 12.93 2.19 -5.63
C GLU A 173 13.65 1.05 -6.36
N ARG A 174 14.42 1.38 -7.42
CA ARG A 174 15.21 0.41 -8.17
C ARG A 174 16.41 -0.14 -7.41
N VAL A 175 17.04 0.70 -6.58
CA VAL A 175 18.15 0.27 -5.72
C VAL A 175 17.63 -0.63 -4.60
N PHE A 176 16.49 -0.28 -4.01
CA PHE A 176 15.78 -1.13 -3.05
C PHE A 176 15.46 -2.51 -3.64
N SER A 177 14.90 -2.54 -4.86
CA SER A 177 14.62 -3.80 -5.57
C SER A 177 15.87 -4.64 -5.83
N LEU A 178 16.98 -4.01 -6.24
CA LEU A 178 18.26 -4.70 -6.43
C LEU A 178 18.82 -5.26 -5.12
N LYS A 179 18.79 -4.49 -4.03
CA LYS A 179 19.25 -4.95 -2.70
C LYS A 179 18.46 -6.15 -2.19
N CYS A 180 17.15 -6.17 -2.44
CA CYS A 180 16.28 -7.25 -1.97
C CYS A 180 16.33 -8.51 -2.87
N PHE A 181 16.43 -8.34 -4.19
CA PHE A 181 16.07 -9.41 -5.15
C PHE A 181 17.10 -9.61 -6.27
N ASN A 182 18.14 -8.80 -6.33
CA ASN A 182 19.08 -8.77 -7.46
C ASN A 182 18.40 -8.52 -8.83
N ASP A 183 17.21 -7.94 -8.81
CA ASP A 183 16.43 -7.51 -9.99
C ASP A 183 15.81 -6.13 -9.71
N SER A 184 16.15 -5.14 -10.55
CA SER A 184 15.73 -3.74 -10.38
C SER A 184 14.23 -3.49 -10.57
N LYS A 185 13.50 -4.45 -11.14
CA LYS A 185 12.06 -4.34 -11.46
C LYS A 185 11.18 -5.32 -10.69
N PHE A 186 11.77 -6.24 -9.93
CA PHE A 186 11.01 -7.27 -9.22
C PHE A 186 10.02 -6.65 -8.23
N PHE A 187 10.46 -5.68 -7.43
CA PHE A 187 9.63 -4.98 -6.46
C PHE A 187 8.42 -4.33 -7.12
N GLU A 188 8.64 -3.52 -8.16
CA GLU A 188 7.60 -2.81 -8.89
C GLU A 188 6.52 -3.76 -9.42
N LYS A 189 6.94 -4.89 -9.99
CA LYS A 189 6.04 -5.85 -10.63
C LYS A 189 5.26 -6.74 -9.66
N ASN A 190 5.88 -7.14 -8.55
CA ASN A 190 5.34 -8.23 -7.72
C ASN A 190 4.91 -7.80 -6.31
N LEU A 191 5.51 -6.75 -5.74
CA LEU A 191 5.34 -6.44 -4.32
C LEU A 191 4.85 -5.03 -4.03
N LYS A 192 5.09 -4.06 -4.94
CA LYS A 192 4.82 -2.64 -4.70
C LYS A 192 3.42 -2.37 -4.18
N LYS A 193 2.40 -2.85 -4.89
CA LYS A 193 1.00 -2.66 -4.49
C LYS A 193 0.71 -3.22 -3.10
N ARG A 194 1.21 -4.42 -2.82
CA ARG A 194 1.00 -5.07 -1.52
C ARG A 194 1.70 -4.34 -0.38
N LEU A 195 2.94 -3.88 -0.60
CA LEU A 195 3.65 -3.09 0.40
C LEU A 195 2.92 -1.79 0.69
N ILE A 196 2.40 -1.11 -0.34
CA ILE A 196 1.59 0.10 -0.19
C ILE A 196 0.34 -0.16 0.67
N ASP A 197 -0.39 -1.26 0.42
CA ASP A 197 -1.56 -1.63 1.22
C ASP A 197 -1.19 -1.89 2.70
N ILE A 198 -0.03 -2.50 2.94
CA ILE A 198 0.49 -2.73 4.30
C ILE A 198 0.84 -1.41 4.98
N ILE A 199 1.55 -0.51 4.29
CA ILE A 199 1.91 0.82 4.82
C ILE A 199 0.64 1.62 5.16
N LYS A 200 -0.32 1.68 4.25
CA LYS A 200 -1.61 2.36 4.48
C LYS A 200 -2.29 1.88 5.75
N LYS A 201 -2.25 0.58 6.02
CA LYS A 201 -2.97 -0.01 7.15
C LYS A 201 -2.21 0.04 8.47
N TYR A 202 -0.89 -0.06 8.45
CA TYR A 202 -0.10 -0.30 9.67
C TYR A 202 0.89 0.83 10.01
N PHE A 203 1.36 1.57 9.02
CA PHE A 203 2.31 2.66 9.23
C PHE A 203 1.61 4.02 9.34
N SER A 204 0.68 4.32 8.44
CA SER A 204 -0.02 5.61 8.44
C SER A 204 -0.99 5.69 9.60
N SER A 205 -0.76 6.63 10.51
CA SER A 205 -1.71 6.98 11.59
C SER A 205 -2.91 7.78 11.07
N GLU A 206 -2.78 8.35 9.87
CA GLU A 206 -3.76 9.20 9.20
C GLU A 206 -4.45 8.41 8.08
N ASP A 207 -5.68 8.83 7.77
CA ASP A 207 -6.40 8.31 6.62
C ASP A 207 -5.60 8.62 5.34
N ALA A 208 -4.97 7.60 4.78
CA ALA A 208 -4.12 7.70 3.59
C ALA A 208 -4.92 7.94 2.29
N GLU A 209 -6.20 8.31 2.43
CA GLU A 209 -7.05 8.67 1.32
C GLU A 209 -6.56 9.98 0.68
N GLY A 210 -6.24 9.90 -0.61
CA GLY A 210 -5.68 11.02 -1.38
C GLY A 210 -4.18 10.95 -1.63
N TYR A 211 -3.42 10.07 -0.92
CA TYR A 211 -2.01 9.87 -1.20
C TYR A 211 -1.80 9.08 -2.50
N THR A 212 -0.86 9.53 -3.31
CA THR A 212 -0.33 8.72 -4.42
C THR A 212 0.51 7.56 -3.91
N ASP A 213 0.71 6.54 -4.74
CA ASP A 213 1.58 5.40 -4.40
C ASP A 213 3.02 5.82 -4.10
N GLU A 214 3.52 6.85 -4.78
CA GLU A 214 4.83 7.44 -4.55
C GLU A 214 4.92 8.13 -3.19
N GLU A 215 3.91 8.89 -2.81
CA GLU A 215 3.86 9.57 -1.51
C GLU A 215 3.76 8.57 -0.35
N ILE A 216 3.04 7.46 -0.53
CA ILE A 216 2.99 6.38 0.47
C ILE A 216 4.37 5.75 0.67
N LEU A 217 5.07 5.40 -0.41
CA LEU A 217 6.42 4.82 -0.32
C LEU A 217 7.44 5.82 0.25
N ALA A 218 7.28 7.11 -0.07
CA ALA A 218 8.13 8.16 0.47
C ALA A 218 8.01 8.29 2.00
N GLN A 219 6.87 7.90 2.62
CA GLN A 219 6.74 7.87 4.08
C GLN A 219 7.72 6.92 4.76
N ILE A 220 8.16 5.89 4.06
CA ILE A 220 9.18 4.95 4.51
C ILE A 220 10.52 5.16 3.80
N ASN A 221 10.76 6.36 3.24
CA ASN A 221 11.98 6.73 2.51
C ASN A 221 12.34 5.76 1.36
N ILE A 222 11.35 5.30 0.60
CA ILE A 222 11.53 4.62 -0.69
C ILE A 222 10.97 5.53 -1.78
N VAL A 223 11.81 6.04 -2.68
CA VAL A 223 11.46 7.06 -3.66
C VAL A 223 11.92 6.69 -5.07
N LYS A 224 11.28 7.24 -6.11
CA LYS A 224 11.75 7.09 -7.50
C LYS A 224 12.99 7.93 -7.81
N ALA A 225 13.05 9.12 -7.21
CA ALA A 225 14.16 10.07 -7.26
C ALA A 225 14.18 10.87 -5.96
N PRO A 226 15.31 11.46 -5.56
CA PRO A 226 15.36 12.35 -4.41
C PRO A 226 14.30 13.44 -4.52
N GLU A 227 13.56 13.67 -3.43
CA GLU A 227 12.50 14.67 -3.41
C GLU A 227 13.07 16.07 -3.59
N GLN A 228 12.37 16.89 -4.36
CA GLN A 228 12.76 18.28 -4.61
C GLN A 228 12.12 19.21 -3.60
N ILE A 229 12.92 20.14 -3.08
CA ILE A 229 12.52 21.16 -2.13
C ILE A 229 12.78 22.50 -2.76
N ASP A 230 11.72 23.21 -3.13
CA ASP A 230 11.80 24.50 -3.78
C ASP A 230 11.44 25.60 -2.77
N PHE A 231 12.26 26.64 -2.73
CA PHE A 231 11.99 27.80 -1.88
C PHE A 231 12.59 29.09 -2.44
N CYS A 232 12.10 30.21 -1.98
CA CYS A 232 12.56 31.54 -2.36
C CYS A 232 12.46 32.50 -1.17
N GLY A 233 13.58 32.97 -0.65
CA GLY A 233 13.59 33.88 0.50
C GLY A 233 14.97 34.03 1.12
N ASN A 234 15.01 34.69 2.26
CA ASN A 234 16.25 35.02 2.98
C ASN A 234 16.67 33.86 3.92
N VAL A 235 17.21 32.83 3.33
CA VAL A 235 17.68 31.63 4.03
C VAL A 235 19.18 31.49 3.87
N THR A 236 19.87 31.13 4.97
CA THR A 236 21.28 30.76 4.99
C THR A 236 21.39 29.37 5.61
N GLY A 237 22.15 28.49 4.97
CA GLY A 237 22.46 27.14 5.47
C GLY A 237 23.95 26.94 5.66
N ILE A 238 24.32 25.89 6.39
CA ILE A 238 25.70 25.45 6.58
C ILE A 238 25.81 23.99 6.17
N ILE A 239 26.73 23.69 5.27
CA ILE A 239 27.09 22.32 4.85
C ILE A 239 28.60 22.17 5.01
N GLU A 240 29.06 21.14 5.71
CA GLU A 240 30.47 20.88 6.00
C GLU A 240 31.22 22.13 6.57
N GLY A 241 30.56 22.86 7.44
CA GLY A 241 31.10 24.10 8.06
C GLY A 241 31.19 25.31 7.10
N ARG A 242 30.68 25.22 5.88
CA ARG A 242 30.65 26.30 4.91
C ARG A 242 29.27 26.92 4.80
N GLN A 243 29.23 28.25 4.89
CA GLN A 243 27.97 28.99 4.78
C GLN A 243 27.52 29.11 3.33
N ILE A 244 26.25 28.84 3.06
CA ILE A 244 25.60 29.01 1.77
C ILE A 244 24.43 29.96 1.94
N ASN A 245 24.48 31.10 1.19
CA ASN A 245 23.43 32.10 1.22
C ASN A 245 22.47 31.91 0.03
N PHE A 246 21.28 31.39 0.30
CA PHE A 246 20.24 31.14 -0.69
C PHE A 246 19.47 32.42 -1.10
N SER A 247 19.59 33.52 -0.35
CA SER A 247 18.91 34.78 -0.66
C SER A 247 19.35 35.40 -1.98
N LEU A 248 20.47 34.96 -2.54
CA LEU A 248 20.97 35.37 -3.85
C LEU A 248 20.07 34.90 -5.01
N PHE A 249 19.35 33.80 -4.82
CA PHE A 249 18.47 33.21 -5.81
C PHE A 249 17.07 33.87 -5.79
N LYS A 250 16.98 35.09 -6.32
CA LYS A 250 15.77 35.94 -6.27
C LYS A 250 14.53 35.35 -6.93
N LYS A 251 14.69 34.33 -7.79
CA LYS A 251 13.62 33.64 -8.50
C LYS A 251 13.36 32.22 -7.98
N GLY A 252 13.91 31.93 -6.79
CA GLY A 252 13.82 30.63 -6.14
C GLY A 252 14.98 29.70 -6.49
N ILE A 253 15.12 28.66 -5.69
CA ILE A 253 16.09 27.58 -5.83
C ILE A 253 15.42 26.25 -5.51
N THR A 254 15.92 25.20 -6.13
CA THR A 254 15.58 23.82 -5.82
C THR A 254 16.79 23.12 -5.22
N ILE A 255 16.65 22.51 -4.05
CA ILE A 255 17.59 21.54 -3.50
C ILE A 255 16.93 20.18 -3.42
N ASN A 256 17.70 19.11 -3.32
CA ASN A 256 17.15 17.76 -3.12
C ASN A 256 17.11 17.36 -1.64
N SER A 257 16.36 16.32 -1.31
CA SER A 257 16.21 15.80 0.05
C SER A 257 17.54 15.41 0.72
N PRO A 258 18.55 14.79 0.05
CA PRO A 258 19.87 14.57 0.63
C PRO A 258 20.57 15.88 1.04
N THR A 259 20.59 16.88 0.16
CA THR A 259 21.18 18.21 0.50
C THR A 259 20.46 18.86 1.68
N ALA A 260 19.14 18.79 1.72
CA ALA A 260 18.36 19.33 2.83
C ALA A 260 18.66 18.63 4.17
N ARG A 261 18.97 17.32 4.11
CA ARG A 261 19.42 16.54 5.29
C ARG A 261 20.78 17.00 5.79
N GLU A 262 21.72 17.27 4.87
CA GLU A 262 23.10 17.72 5.21
C GLU A 262 23.16 19.14 5.76
N LEU A 263 22.14 19.97 5.56
CA LEU A 263 22.08 21.30 6.17
C LEU A 263 22.10 21.20 7.70
N GLU A 264 23.25 21.56 8.32
CA GLU A 264 23.46 21.49 9.78
C GLU A 264 22.72 22.61 10.50
N LEU A 265 22.75 23.84 9.94
CA LEU A 265 22.12 25.02 10.49
C LEU A 265 21.36 25.77 9.39
N ILE A 266 20.17 26.23 9.71
CA ILE A 266 19.41 27.17 8.88
C ILE A 266 19.15 28.44 9.68
N GLU A 267 19.49 29.57 9.08
CA GLU A 267 19.07 30.90 9.54
C GLU A 267 18.05 31.48 8.57
N VAL A 268 16.97 32.01 9.11
CA VAL A 268 15.95 32.79 8.38
C VAL A 268 16.03 34.22 8.90
N THR A 269 16.40 35.15 8.02
CA THR A 269 16.64 36.56 8.42
C THR A 269 15.72 37.50 7.68
N SER A 270 15.37 38.64 8.32
CA SER A 270 14.53 39.68 7.71
C SER A 270 13.27 39.11 7.04
N THR A 271 12.59 38.22 7.74
CA THR A 271 11.42 37.51 7.25
C THR A 271 10.27 37.69 8.25
N ASP A 272 9.16 38.25 7.81
CA ASP A 272 7.96 38.48 8.62
C ASP A 272 6.91 37.40 8.35
N ARG A 273 6.97 36.78 7.17
CA ARG A 273 5.99 35.78 6.73
C ARG A 273 6.63 34.62 5.99
N ILE A 274 6.22 33.40 6.35
CA ILE A 274 6.55 32.18 5.62
C ILE A 274 5.27 31.61 5.03
N LEU A 275 5.26 31.40 3.71
CA LEU A 275 4.11 30.89 2.98
C LEU A 275 4.46 29.56 2.31
N PHE A 276 3.77 28.51 2.73
CA PHE A 276 3.78 27.20 2.08
C PHE A 276 2.72 27.14 1.00
N ILE A 277 3.09 26.89 -0.25
CA ILE A 277 2.18 26.81 -1.40
C ILE A 277 2.15 25.39 -1.92
N GLU A 278 0.95 24.81 -2.03
CA GLU A 278 0.76 23.42 -2.43
C GLU A 278 1.02 23.21 -3.92
N ASN A 279 0.43 24.04 -4.78
CA ASN A 279 0.49 23.88 -6.23
C ASN A 279 1.72 24.54 -6.84
N LYS A 280 2.40 23.83 -7.75
CA LYS A 280 3.66 24.29 -8.37
C LYS A 280 3.47 25.53 -9.23
N ALA A 281 2.38 25.62 -9.99
CA ALA A 281 2.11 26.78 -10.85
C ALA A 281 1.84 28.03 -9.99
N ASN A 282 1.08 27.89 -8.90
CA ASN A 282 0.83 28.97 -7.96
C ASN A 282 2.10 29.42 -7.24
N TYR A 283 2.97 28.47 -6.82
CA TYR A 283 4.27 28.80 -6.26
C TYR A 283 5.12 29.63 -7.22
N ILE A 284 5.24 29.19 -8.47
CA ILE A 284 6.06 29.89 -9.50
C ILE A 284 5.47 31.29 -9.77
N ASP A 285 4.17 31.39 -9.99
CA ASP A 285 3.51 32.70 -10.23
C ASP A 285 3.73 33.65 -9.05
N TYR A 286 3.56 33.13 -7.82
CA TYR A 286 3.71 33.92 -6.61
C TYR A 286 5.11 34.47 -6.44
N ILE A 287 6.16 33.65 -6.55
CA ILE A 287 7.56 34.10 -6.38
C ILE A 287 8.01 35.05 -7.50
N LEU A 288 7.44 34.96 -8.69
CA LEU A 288 7.80 35.81 -9.82
C LEU A 288 7.08 37.16 -9.82
N LYS A 289 5.83 37.25 -9.33
CA LYS A 289 4.96 38.41 -9.49
C LYS A 289 4.51 39.04 -8.17
N LYS A 290 4.34 38.26 -7.10
CA LYS A 290 3.65 38.70 -5.89
C LYS A 290 4.53 38.75 -4.64
N ARG A 291 5.61 37.94 -4.57
CA ARG A 291 6.47 37.79 -3.38
C ARG A 291 7.05 39.14 -2.93
N GLU A 292 6.92 39.42 -1.65
CA GLU A 292 7.57 40.56 -1.00
C GLU A 292 9.00 40.22 -0.53
N LYS A 293 9.81 41.24 -0.24
CA LYS A 293 11.22 41.06 0.12
C LYS A 293 11.40 40.32 1.45
N ASN A 294 10.47 40.51 2.39
CA ASN A 294 10.47 39.94 3.73
C ASN A 294 9.63 38.64 3.81
N GLU A 295 9.44 37.96 2.68
CA GLU A 295 8.76 36.68 2.64
C GLU A 295 9.71 35.53 2.27
N LEU A 296 9.55 34.41 2.97
CA LEU A 296 10.04 33.12 2.55
C LEU A 296 8.88 32.29 2.01
N VAL A 297 8.96 31.91 0.74
CA VAL A 297 7.94 31.10 0.08
C VAL A 297 8.52 29.72 -0.17
N ILE A 298 7.78 28.67 0.23
CA ILE A 298 8.20 27.28 0.14
C ILE A 298 7.15 26.53 -0.67
N PHE A 299 7.59 25.76 -1.67
CA PHE A 299 6.70 24.85 -2.37
C PHE A 299 6.45 23.63 -1.48
N HIS A 300 5.23 23.51 -1.00
CA HIS A 300 4.81 22.39 -0.16
C HIS A 300 4.68 21.10 -0.98
N GLY A 301 4.09 21.19 -2.17
CA GLY A 301 3.71 20.02 -2.98
C GLY A 301 2.58 19.23 -2.33
N GLY A 302 2.47 17.96 -2.69
CA GLY A 302 1.52 17.04 -2.07
C GLY A 302 1.90 16.64 -0.64
N PHE A 303 1.59 15.43 -0.23
CA PHE A 303 1.95 14.92 1.10
C PHE A 303 3.46 14.73 1.22
N TYR A 304 4.10 15.58 1.99
CA TYR A 304 5.56 15.61 2.15
C TYR A 304 6.10 14.33 2.83
N SER A 305 7.29 13.91 2.39
CA SER A 305 8.06 12.83 3.01
C SER A 305 8.65 13.23 4.37
N PRO A 306 9.11 12.28 5.21
CA PRO A 306 9.82 12.61 6.43
C PRO A 306 11.04 13.51 6.21
N LEU A 307 11.79 13.33 5.11
CA LEU A 307 12.96 14.17 4.80
C LEU A 307 12.58 15.59 4.41
N LYS A 308 11.51 15.77 3.65
CA LYS A 308 10.98 17.10 3.34
C LYS A 308 10.40 17.77 4.59
N GLY A 309 9.71 16.99 5.44
CA GLY A 309 9.23 17.46 6.75
C GLY A 309 10.36 17.89 7.66
N LEU A 310 11.51 17.19 7.64
CA LEU A 310 12.71 17.62 8.37
C LEU A 310 13.21 19.01 7.94
N PHE A 311 13.19 19.31 6.64
CA PHE A 311 13.53 20.65 6.16
C PHE A 311 12.53 21.70 6.64
N PHE A 312 11.22 21.43 6.58
CA PHE A 312 10.20 22.34 7.09
C PHE A 312 10.39 22.63 8.59
N LYS A 313 10.73 21.57 9.36
CA LYS A 313 11.04 21.72 10.79
C LYS A 313 12.28 22.56 11.03
N LYS A 314 13.38 22.37 10.28
CA LYS A 314 14.58 23.22 10.39
C LYS A 314 14.25 24.69 10.13
N ILE A 315 13.41 25.01 9.13
CA ILE A 315 12.94 26.38 8.86
C ILE A 315 12.14 26.92 10.04
N TYR A 316 11.21 26.13 10.57
CA TYR A 316 10.39 26.53 11.72
C TYR A 316 11.26 26.80 12.97
N ASP A 317 12.17 25.87 13.28
CA ASP A 317 13.07 26.01 14.44
C ASP A 317 14.01 27.23 14.29
N ALA A 318 14.45 27.55 13.07
CA ALA A 318 15.29 28.75 12.82
C ALA A 318 14.54 30.07 13.03
N CYS A 319 13.22 30.05 13.06
CA CYS A 319 12.38 31.24 13.37
C CYS A 319 12.01 31.34 14.84
N ALA A 320 12.47 30.44 15.71
CA ALA A 320 12.14 30.47 17.12
C ALA A 320 12.58 31.80 17.79
N GLY A 321 11.65 32.44 18.52
CA GLY A 321 11.86 33.74 19.15
C GLY A 321 11.78 34.94 18.20
N GLN A 322 11.50 34.75 16.93
CA GLN A 322 11.24 35.81 15.96
C GLN A 322 9.72 36.01 15.80
N ASN A 323 9.31 37.21 15.40
CA ASN A 323 7.91 37.52 15.12
C ASN A 323 7.60 37.19 13.64
N VAL A 324 7.52 35.90 13.33
CA VAL A 324 7.27 35.38 11.97
C VAL A 324 5.91 34.71 11.93
N GLU A 325 5.08 35.04 10.94
CA GLU A 325 3.80 34.40 10.72
C GLU A 325 3.93 33.28 9.69
N PHE A 326 3.25 32.16 9.95
CA PHE A 326 3.26 30.98 9.09
C PHE A 326 1.92 30.76 8.42
N TYR A 327 1.94 30.62 7.10
CA TYR A 327 0.74 30.44 6.28
C TYR A 327 0.87 29.21 5.36
N HIS A 328 -0.25 28.59 5.08
CA HIS A 328 -0.38 27.56 4.06
C HIS A 328 -1.47 27.94 3.06
N TRP A 329 -1.17 27.79 1.79
CA TRP A 329 -2.09 27.99 0.68
C TRP A 329 -2.16 26.69 -0.13
N GLY A 330 -3.32 26.07 -0.13
CA GLY A 330 -3.62 24.84 -0.85
C GLY A 330 -4.94 24.91 -1.60
N ASP A 331 -5.34 23.79 -2.16
CA ASP A 331 -6.65 23.61 -2.74
C ASP A 331 -7.74 23.78 -1.68
N ILE A 332 -8.90 24.32 -2.10
CA ILE A 332 -10.07 24.33 -1.22
C ILE A 332 -10.83 23.03 -1.46
N ASP A 333 -10.25 21.96 -0.92
CA ASP A 333 -10.77 20.60 -1.02
C ASP A 333 -10.30 19.73 0.17
N ALA A 334 -10.76 18.48 0.22
CA ALA A 334 -10.41 17.57 1.31
C ALA A 334 -8.89 17.27 1.39
N GLY A 335 -8.18 17.25 0.26
CA GLY A 335 -6.74 17.04 0.18
C GLY A 335 -5.98 18.21 0.80
N GLY A 336 -6.25 19.44 0.33
CA GLY A 336 -5.61 20.65 0.83
C GLY A 336 -5.84 20.88 2.32
N PHE A 337 -7.06 20.57 2.84
CA PHE A 337 -7.34 20.67 4.28
C PHE A 337 -6.54 19.63 5.09
N LYS A 338 -6.42 18.39 4.61
CA LYS A 338 -5.59 17.36 5.25
C LYS A 338 -4.10 17.76 5.26
N MET A 339 -3.59 18.31 4.16
CA MET A 339 -2.20 18.78 4.08
C MET A 339 -1.90 19.91 5.04
N PHE A 340 -2.78 20.90 5.11
CA PHE A 340 -2.70 21.98 6.12
C PHE A 340 -2.68 21.40 7.54
N THR A 341 -3.66 20.56 7.87
CA THR A 341 -3.80 19.98 9.22
C THR A 341 -2.58 19.18 9.60
N ARG A 342 -2.03 18.38 8.66
CA ARG A 342 -0.81 17.59 8.89
C ARG A 342 0.41 18.48 9.18
N LEU A 343 0.62 19.55 8.39
CA LEU A 343 1.72 20.47 8.60
C LEU A 343 1.57 21.19 9.95
N LYS A 344 0.33 21.58 10.31
CA LYS A 344 0.01 22.23 11.59
C LYS A 344 0.24 21.31 12.78
N SER A 345 -0.29 20.11 12.72
CA SER A 345 -0.22 19.16 13.85
C SER A 345 1.19 18.62 14.09
N ASN A 346 1.98 18.42 13.03
CA ASN A 346 3.25 17.74 13.14
C ASN A 346 4.46 18.69 13.26
N ILE A 347 4.36 19.93 12.74
CA ILE A 347 5.51 20.83 12.63
C ILE A 347 5.23 22.24 13.14
N ILE A 348 4.14 22.91 12.67
CA ILE A 348 3.93 24.37 12.85
C ILE A 348 2.58 24.60 13.52
N GLY A 349 2.52 24.56 14.84
CA GLY A 349 1.26 24.68 15.60
C GLY A 349 0.43 25.96 15.35
N GLU A 350 1.09 27.10 15.07
CA GLU A 350 0.47 28.39 14.77
C GLU A 350 0.18 28.64 13.27
N LEU A 351 0.28 27.60 12.42
CA LEU A 351 0.00 27.70 10.99
C LEU A 351 -1.40 28.23 10.73
N LYS A 352 -1.52 29.19 9.80
CA LYS A 352 -2.78 29.84 9.39
C LYS A 352 -3.10 29.50 7.92
N PRO A 353 -4.37 29.33 7.56
CA PRO A 353 -4.77 29.20 6.16
C PRO A 353 -4.63 30.53 5.42
N TYR A 354 -4.19 30.50 4.17
CA TYR A 354 -4.10 31.64 3.28
C TYR A 354 -4.96 31.40 2.03
N LEU A 355 -5.94 32.23 1.78
CA LEU A 355 -6.90 32.08 0.67
C LEU A 355 -7.60 30.72 0.60
N MET A 356 -7.88 30.12 1.76
CA MET A 356 -8.58 28.84 1.88
C MET A 356 -9.89 28.97 2.68
N ASP A 357 -10.38 30.16 2.84
CA ASP A 357 -11.61 30.50 3.56
C ASP A 357 -12.85 30.58 2.62
N ARG A 358 -13.99 30.85 3.22
CA ARG A 358 -15.27 30.96 2.54
C ARG A 358 -15.29 32.10 1.49
N GLU A 359 -14.66 33.24 1.79
CA GLU A 359 -14.59 34.40 0.92
C GLU A 359 -13.74 34.11 -0.33
N ALA A 360 -12.59 33.48 -0.15
CA ALA A 360 -11.73 33.02 -1.23
C ALA A 360 -12.47 32.02 -2.15
N PHE A 361 -13.18 31.06 -1.57
CA PHE A 361 -13.98 30.08 -2.32
C PHE A 361 -15.07 30.78 -3.17
N ILE A 362 -15.85 31.70 -2.60
CA ILE A 362 -16.89 32.42 -3.29
C ILE A 362 -16.32 33.31 -4.41
N SER A 363 -15.16 33.94 -4.18
CA SER A 363 -14.53 34.85 -5.15
C SER A 363 -14.21 34.20 -6.48
N LYS A 364 -14.05 32.87 -6.48
CA LYS A 364 -13.69 32.02 -7.65
C LYS A 364 -14.83 31.10 -8.09
N ARG A 365 -16.08 31.49 -7.88
CA ARG A 365 -17.26 30.66 -8.17
C ARG A 365 -17.31 30.12 -9.61
N ASN A 366 -16.81 30.87 -10.57
CA ASN A 366 -16.79 30.44 -11.98
C ASN A 366 -15.87 29.26 -12.28
N TYR A 367 -14.97 28.90 -11.36
CA TYR A 367 -14.00 27.80 -11.45
C TYR A 367 -14.32 26.66 -10.55
N TRP A 368 -15.51 26.66 -9.92
CA TRP A 368 -15.91 25.56 -9.06
C TRP A 368 -16.07 24.26 -9.85
N MET A 369 -15.54 23.17 -9.27
CA MET A 369 -15.65 21.81 -9.78
C MET A 369 -16.65 21.02 -8.94
N THR A 370 -17.53 20.28 -9.59
CA THR A 370 -18.50 19.42 -8.89
C THR A 370 -17.84 18.16 -8.36
N PHE A 371 -18.41 17.57 -7.32
CA PHE A 371 -17.98 16.30 -6.74
C PHE A 371 -19.15 15.33 -6.54
N ASP A 372 -18.84 14.05 -6.37
CA ASP A 372 -19.81 12.99 -6.18
C ASP A 372 -20.31 12.89 -4.72
N LYS A 373 -21.30 11.96 -4.50
CA LYS A 373 -21.90 11.76 -3.18
C LYS A 373 -20.89 11.24 -2.14
N ASN A 374 -19.95 10.38 -2.54
CA ASN A 374 -18.98 9.78 -1.62
C ASN A 374 -18.03 10.85 -1.10
N TYR A 375 -17.52 11.69 -1.98
CA TYR A 375 -16.71 12.84 -1.59
C TYR A 375 -17.46 13.81 -0.65
N GLY A 376 -18.73 14.07 -0.91
CA GLY A 376 -19.57 14.86 -0.01
C GLY A 376 -19.76 14.21 1.37
N CYS A 377 -19.77 12.89 1.48
CA CYS A 377 -19.77 12.18 2.75
C CYS A 377 -18.44 12.38 3.50
N SER A 378 -17.31 12.28 2.80
CA SER A 378 -15.98 12.55 3.37
C SER A 378 -15.87 13.96 3.97
N LEU A 379 -16.32 14.98 3.25
CA LEU A 379 -16.37 16.36 3.77
C LEU A 379 -17.24 16.50 5.04
N LYS A 380 -18.38 15.80 5.09
CA LYS A 380 -19.25 15.81 6.29
C LYS A 380 -18.60 15.14 7.50
N GLU A 381 -17.77 14.12 7.28
CA GLU A 381 -16.98 13.51 8.37
C GLU A 381 -15.90 14.48 8.88
N MET A 382 -15.30 15.30 8.01
CA MET A 382 -14.35 16.34 8.44
C MET A 382 -15.00 17.39 9.35
N LEU A 383 -16.27 17.76 9.13
CA LEU A 383 -17.00 18.68 10.02
C LEU A 383 -17.19 18.16 11.46
N LYS A 384 -17.02 16.85 11.70
CA LYS A 384 -17.11 16.25 13.04
C LYS A 384 -15.78 16.27 13.79
N LYS A 385 -14.69 16.59 13.11
CA LYS A 385 -13.33 16.53 13.64
C LYS A 385 -12.82 17.93 13.97
N GLU A 386 -12.37 18.15 15.20
CA GLU A 386 -11.86 19.44 15.70
C GLU A 386 -10.63 19.93 14.92
N GLU A 387 -9.83 19.01 14.40
CA GLU A 387 -8.64 19.33 13.62
C GLU A 387 -8.91 20.13 12.33
N PHE A 388 -10.14 20.09 11.78
CA PHE A 388 -10.58 20.85 10.60
C PHE A 388 -11.41 22.08 10.94
N ARG A 389 -11.49 22.48 12.20
CA ARG A 389 -12.34 23.58 12.68
C ARG A 389 -12.14 24.87 11.89
N GLU A 390 -10.93 25.19 11.48
CA GLU A 390 -10.61 26.40 10.70
C GLU A 390 -11.31 26.40 9.33
N PHE A 391 -11.68 25.25 8.82
CA PHE A 391 -12.30 25.07 7.52
C PHE A 391 -13.81 24.77 7.58
N HIS A 392 -14.41 24.64 8.78
CA HIS A 392 -15.82 24.27 8.90
C HIS A 392 -16.73 25.17 8.07
N ASN A 393 -16.53 26.48 8.13
CA ASN A 393 -17.37 27.46 7.40
C ASN A 393 -17.30 27.29 5.86
N VAL A 394 -16.13 26.97 5.30
CA VAL A 394 -15.98 26.74 3.87
C VAL A 394 -16.44 25.33 3.50
N ILE A 395 -16.20 24.32 4.32
CA ILE A 395 -16.66 22.94 4.08
C ILE A 395 -18.20 22.88 4.06
N GLU A 396 -18.89 23.58 4.96
CA GLU A 396 -20.35 23.68 4.94
C GLU A 396 -20.88 24.22 3.61
N LEU A 397 -20.24 25.28 3.09
CA LEU A 397 -20.59 25.87 1.80
C LEU A 397 -20.29 24.90 0.65
N MET A 398 -19.13 24.23 0.68
CA MET A 398 -18.77 23.22 -0.32
C MET A 398 -19.80 22.09 -0.39
N VAL A 399 -20.25 21.59 0.77
CA VAL A 399 -21.29 20.53 0.85
C VAL A 399 -22.64 21.03 0.31
N GLN A 400 -23.03 22.29 0.63
CA GLN A 400 -24.26 22.91 0.17
C GLN A 400 -24.26 23.06 -1.36
N GLU A 401 -23.18 23.61 -1.93
CA GLU A 401 -23.06 23.94 -3.35
C GLU A 401 -22.58 22.70 -4.17
N LYS A 402 -22.17 21.62 -3.52
CA LYS A 402 -21.56 20.42 -4.12
C LYS A 402 -20.36 20.75 -5.01
N ALA A 403 -19.51 21.65 -4.52
CA ALA A 403 -18.39 22.19 -5.27
C ALA A 403 -17.10 22.22 -4.44
N ARG A 404 -15.97 22.07 -5.14
CA ARG A 404 -14.60 22.26 -4.65
C ARG A 404 -13.86 23.20 -5.57
N LEU A 405 -12.68 23.67 -5.17
CA LEU A 405 -11.90 24.64 -5.93
C LEU A 405 -10.42 24.25 -5.91
N GLU A 406 -9.81 24.18 -7.08
CA GLU A 406 -8.37 24.01 -7.21
C GLU A 406 -7.65 25.37 -7.10
N GLN A 407 -6.46 25.36 -6.54
CA GLN A 407 -5.65 26.54 -6.25
C GLN A 407 -5.32 27.35 -7.53
N GLU A 408 -5.21 26.68 -8.68
CA GLU A 408 -4.95 27.33 -9.98
C GLU A 408 -6.02 28.34 -10.39
N ALA A 409 -7.22 28.27 -9.85
CA ALA A 409 -8.26 29.28 -10.07
C ALA A 409 -7.80 30.69 -9.68
N PHE A 410 -6.82 30.83 -8.80
CA PHE A 410 -6.25 32.11 -8.39
C PHE A 410 -5.17 32.66 -9.34
N LEU A 411 -4.83 31.94 -10.39
CA LEU A 411 -3.91 32.40 -11.43
C LEU A 411 -4.61 33.17 -12.54
N VAL A 412 -5.94 33.10 -12.61
CA VAL A 412 -6.78 33.67 -13.65
C VAL A 412 -7.78 34.68 -13.10
#